data_e07f1d0cc180a739ba221e7a9900f387
#
_entry.id   e07f1d0cc180a739ba221e7a9900f387
#
_cell.length_a   1.000
_cell.length_b   1.000
_cell.length_c   1.000
_cell.angle_alpha   90.00
_cell.angle_beta   90.00
_cell.angle_gamma   90.00
#
_symmetry.space_group_name_H-M   'P 1'
#
loop_
_entity.id
_entity.type
_entity.pdbx_description
1 polymer ?
#
loop_
_entity_poly.entity_id
_entity_poly.type
_entity_poly.pdbx_seq_one_letter_code
_entity_poly.pdbx_strand_id
1 'polypeptide(L)'
;KEPATSKVILVDLEKGTTTEFESIQKFSFSNENPRWLALQKRRPKEQPSGDKGWEGTDLLLRDLTSDTMLNFGNVHEFGFNKSGRWLSMTIDAQHQTGNGIVLLEVDASKLRTLDTDKAEYRRLAWTQEGDALSVLKGVKSDDHEKKLYELLGYHHLDADKPQLLHIVPEKDAGIPESMTISPNRTPQWTDDRSGLVFGIHDAGKKETKKDEDAEETKEGQADDEADVVVWHWEDKRLQSQQQVQESQDKSFSYLCIRQTEAEKTLRL
;
A
#
# COMPACT_ATOMS: atom_id res chain seq x y z
N LYS A 1 -8.40 -26.02 17.21
CA LYS A 1 -7.34 -25.24 17.92
C LYS A 1 -7.61 -23.79 17.67
N GLU A 2 -7.89 -23.02 18.71
CA GLU A 2 -7.94 -21.57 18.59
C GLU A 2 -6.57 -21.06 18.11
N PRO A 3 -6.50 -20.16 17.12
CA PRO A 3 -5.23 -19.59 16.69
C PRO A 3 -4.64 -18.79 17.85
N ALA A 4 -3.35 -19.00 18.09
CA ALA A 4 -2.62 -18.28 19.12
C ALA A 4 -2.77 -16.77 18.92
N THR A 5 -3.29 -16.06 19.93
CA THR A 5 -3.35 -14.60 19.93
C THR A 5 -1.94 -14.06 20.06
N SER A 6 -1.50 -13.28 19.05
CA SER A 6 -0.22 -12.60 19.15
C SER A 6 -0.34 -11.44 20.13
N LYS A 7 0.59 -11.35 21.08
CA LYS A 7 0.70 -10.22 22.01
C LYS A 7 2.09 -9.61 21.95
N VAL A 8 2.17 -8.32 22.22
CA VAL A 8 3.42 -7.59 22.41
C VAL A 8 3.57 -7.26 23.89
N ILE A 9 4.74 -7.51 24.45
CA ILE A 9 5.09 -7.17 25.82
C ILE A 9 6.15 -6.07 25.77
N LEU A 10 5.82 -4.91 26.31
CA LEU A 10 6.76 -3.81 26.52
C LEU A 10 7.36 -3.93 27.92
N VAL A 11 8.68 -3.96 28.00
CA VAL A 11 9.42 -4.05 29.28
C VAL A 11 10.17 -2.74 29.50
N ASP A 12 9.90 -2.07 30.62
CA ASP A 12 10.71 -0.96 31.12
C ASP A 12 11.91 -1.54 31.85
N LEU A 13 13.10 -1.37 31.28
CA LEU A 13 14.34 -1.99 31.83
C LEU A 13 14.83 -1.32 33.12
N GLU A 14 14.45 -0.05 33.36
CA GLU A 14 14.85 0.68 34.57
C GLU A 14 13.92 0.33 35.74
N LYS A 15 12.63 0.24 35.50
CA LYS A 15 11.61 -0.03 36.54
C LYS A 15 11.31 -1.52 36.70
N GLY A 16 11.70 -2.34 35.70
CA GLY A 16 11.37 -3.77 35.67
C GLY A 16 9.87 -4.04 35.45
N THR A 17 9.09 -3.04 35.03
CA THR A 17 7.65 -3.19 34.81
C THR A 17 7.35 -3.66 33.40
N THR A 18 6.25 -4.39 33.26
CA THR A 18 5.79 -4.91 31.96
C THR A 18 4.40 -4.39 31.61
N THR A 19 4.19 -4.07 30.34
CA THR A 19 2.86 -3.72 29.79
C THR A 19 2.56 -4.66 28.64
N GLU A 20 1.40 -5.30 28.65
CA GLU A 20 0.98 -6.22 27.60
C GLU A 20 -0.04 -5.57 26.66
N PHE A 21 0.11 -5.80 25.35
CA PHE A 21 -0.80 -5.38 24.30
C PHE A 21 -1.26 -6.60 23.53
N GLU A 22 -2.54 -6.88 23.54
CA GLU A 22 -3.13 -8.04 22.87
C GLU A 22 -3.53 -7.71 21.43
N SER A 23 -3.55 -8.75 20.59
CA SER A 23 -4.01 -8.70 19.20
C SER A 23 -3.23 -7.67 18.37
N ILE A 24 -1.91 -7.61 18.54
CA ILE A 24 -1.04 -6.75 17.74
C ILE A 24 -0.50 -7.54 16.54
N GLN A 25 -0.60 -6.95 15.34
CA GLN A 25 -0.04 -7.52 14.11
C GLN A 25 1.31 -6.91 13.73
N LYS A 26 1.49 -5.61 14.02
CA LYS A 26 2.71 -4.87 13.68
C LYS A 26 2.97 -3.81 14.74
N PHE A 27 4.25 -3.58 15.04
CA PHE A 27 4.65 -2.47 15.89
C PHE A 27 5.95 -1.84 15.39
N SER A 28 6.19 -0.60 15.79
CA SER A 28 7.42 0.13 15.49
C SER A 28 7.67 1.20 16.52
N PHE A 29 8.92 1.36 16.92
CA PHE A 29 9.39 2.54 17.63
C PHE A 29 9.66 3.68 16.65
N SER A 30 9.69 4.91 17.15
CA SER A 30 9.91 6.12 16.33
C SER A 30 11.38 6.36 15.98
N ASN A 31 12.06 5.30 15.53
CA ASN A 31 13.43 5.31 14.99
C ASN A 31 14.48 6.05 15.88
N GLU A 32 15.11 7.12 15.36
CA GLU A 32 16.21 7.83 16.08
C GLU A 32 15.75 8.54 17.37
N ASN A 33 14.48 8.87 17.48
CA ASN A 33 13.88 9.39 18.71
C ASN A 33 12.86 8.37 19.26
N PRO A 34 13.28 7.34 20.02
CA PRO A 34 12.45 6.20 20.41
C PRO A 34 11.44 6.54 21.52
N ARG A 35 10.93 7.74 21.57
CA ARG A 35 9.91 8.20 22.52
C ARG A 35 8.55 7.58 22.26
N TRP A 36 8.22 7.29 20.98
CA TRP A 36 6.92 6.82 20.60
C TRP A 36 6.93 5.36 20.18
N LEU A 37 5.87 4.63 20.56
CA LEU A 37 5.62 3.25 20.14
C LEU A 37 4.26 3.18 19.43
N ALA A 38 4.29 2.81 18.16
CA ALA A 38 3.10 2.56 17.35
C ALA A 38 2.78 1.05 17.36
N LEU A 39 1.55 0.68 17.63
CA LEU A 39 1.05 -0.69 17.76
C LEU A 39 -0.22 -0.84 16.92
N GLN A 40 -0.14 -1.55 15.80
CA GLN A 40 -1.29 -1.81 14.94
C GLN A 40 -2.03 -3.07 15.40
N LYS A 41 -3.31 -2.93 15.62
CA LYS A 41 -4.19 -4.04 15.98
C LYS A 41 -4.34 -5.02 14.81
N ARG A 42 -4.48 -6.30 15.16
CA ARG A 42 -4.84 -7.34 14.20
C ARG A 42 -6.26 -7.12 13.70
N ARG A 43 -6.48 -7.38 12.43
CA ARG A 43 -7.81 -7.36 11.83
C ARG A 43 -8.75 -8.33 12.53
N PRO A 44 -9.95 -7.88 12.95
CA PRO A 44 -11.00 -8.76 13.47
C PRO A 44 -11.40 -9.81 12.42
N LYS A 45 -11.76 -11.02 12.88
CA LYS A 45 -12.20 -12.11 11.97
C LYS A 45 -13.51 -11.78 11.26
N GLU A 46 -14.36 -11.01 11.92
CA GLU A 46 -15.68 -10.62 11.43
C GLU A 46 -15.61 -9.51 10.40
N GLN A 47 -14.46 -8.84 10.25
CA GLN A 47 -14.27 -7.79 9.26
C GLN A 47 -14.21 -8.40 7.86
N PRO A 48 -15.11 -8.01 6.93
CA PRO A 48 -15.15 -8.56 5.57
C PRO A 48 -13.82 -8.40 4.82
N SER A 49 -13.46 -9.36 3.99
CA SER A 49 -12.27 -9.36 3.14
C SER A 49 -12.62 -9.35 1.66
N GLY A 50 -11.63 -9.14 0.79
CA GLY A 50 -11.81 -9.09 -0.65
C GLY A 50 -12.48 -7.79 -1.12
N ASP A 51 -13.19 -7.85 -2.24
CA ASP A 51 -13.73 -6.67 -2.94
C ASP A 51 -14.72 -5.82 -2.15
N LYS A 52 -15.40 -6.41 -1.15
CA LYS A 52 -16.34 -5.71 -0.26
C LYS A 52 -15.74 -5.37 1.11
N GLY A 53 -14.49 -5.75 1.32
CA GLY A 53 -13.78 -5.55 2.57
C GLY A 53 -12.97 -4.26 2.61
N TRP A 54 -12.41 -4.01 3.79
CA TRP A 54 -11.38 -3.00 4.02
C TRP A 54 -10.30 -3.61 4.91
N GLU A 55 -9.09 -3.08 4.84
CA GLU A 55 -7.93 -3.65 5.55
C GLU A 55 -7.46 -2.82 6.73
N GLY A 56 -8.02 -1.62 6.90
CA GLY A 56 -7.67 -0.73 8.00
C GLY A 56 -8.08 -1.28 9.37
N THR A 57 -7.22 -1.09 10.34
CA THR A 57 -7.40 -1.48 11.75
C THR A 57 -6.99 -0.34 12.68
N ASP A 58 -7.20 -0.49 13.97
CA ASP A 58 -6.76 0.51 14.93
C ASP A 58 -5.23 0.53 15.07
N LEU A 59 -4.67 1.73 15.07
CA LEU A 59 -3.27 2.02 15.40
C LEU A 59 -3.22 2.78 16.72
N LEU A 60 -2.63 2.15 17.73
CA LEU A 60 -2.34 2.76 19.01
C LEU A 60 -0.96 3.41 18.96
N LEU A 61 -0.89 4.70 19.31
CA LEU A 61 0.37 5.44 19.43
C LEU A 61 0.59 5.81 20.90
N ARG A 62 1.61 5.20 21.51
CA ARG A 62 1.96 5.41 22.93
C ARG A 62 3.17 6.32 23.06
N ASP A 63 3.06 7.35 23.89
CA ASP A 63 4.18 8.13 24.38
C ASP A 63 4.82 7.38 25.56
N LEU A 64 6.05 6.95 25.41
CA LEU A 64 6.78 6.20 26.43
C LEU A 64 7.22 7.05 27.62
N THR A 65 7.15 8.38 27.50
CA THR A 65 7.53 9.30 28.59
C THR A 65 6.35 9.67 29.48
N SER A 66 5.15 9.85 28.91
CA SER A 66 3.96 10.30 29.64
C SER A 66 2.89 9.21 29.79
N ASP A 67 3.10 8.01 29.24
CA ASP A 67 2.12 6.95 29.14
C ASP A 67 0.82 7.30 28.38
N THR A 68 0.76 8.48 27.76
CA THR A 68 -0.39 8.88 26.95
C THR A 68 -0.52 7.98 25.73
N MET A 69 -1.77 7.63 25.39
CA MET A 69 -2.08 6.78 24.24
C MET A 69 -3.10 7.48 23.33
N LEU A 70 -2.76 7.58 22.04
CA LEU A 70 -3.66 8.01 20.98
C LEU A 70 -4.12 6.80 20.18
N ASN A 71 -5.35 6.83 19.67
CA ASN A 71 -5.88 5.79 18.78
C ASN A 71 -6.31 6.41 17.44
N PHE A 72 -5.81 5.82 16.34
CA PHE A 72 -6.17 6.15 14.97
C PHE A 72 -6.89 4.96 14.36
N GLY A 73 -8.15 5.14 13.97
CA GLY A 73 -8.95 4.07 13.36
C GLY A 73 -8.65 3.87 11.88
N ASN A 74 -8.93 2.67 11.38
CA ASN A 74 -8.85 2.30 9.96
C ASN A 74 -7.48 2.52 9.30
N VAL A 75 -6.39 2.39 10.05
CA VAL A 75 -5.02 2.47 9.52
C VAL A 75 -4.68 1.15 8.82
N HIS A 76 -4.31 1.23 7.53
CA HIS A 76 -3.86 0.07 6.76
C HIS A 76 -2.33 -0.08 6.82
N GLU A 77 -1.60 0.96 6.43
CA GLU A 77 -0.14 1.00 6.55
C GLU A 77 0.29 2.20 7.39
N PHE A 78 1.41 2.04 8.09
CA PHE A 78 2.01 3.14 8.83
C PHE A 78 3.54 3.04 8.83
N GLY A 79 4.21 4.17 9.00
CA GLY A 79 5.65 4.23 9.15
C GLY A 79 6.13 5.55 9.72
N PHE A 80 7.09 5.47 10.64
CA PHE A 80 7.83 6.64 11.09
C PHE A 80 8.91 7.00 10.07
N ASN A 81 9.18 8.29 9.92
CA ASN A 81 10.37 8.74 9.25
C ASN A 81 11.64 8.49 10.08
N LYS A 82 12.83 8.65 9.50
CA LYS A 82 14.11 8.37 10.17
C LYS A 82 14.27 9.09 11.51
N SER A 83 13.97 10.37 11.58
CA SER A 83 14.11 11.16 12.82
C SER A 83 13.05 10.86 13.88
N GLY A 84 11.98 10.11 13.54
CA GLY A 84 10.85 9.86 14.44
C GLY A 84 9.91 11.05 14.63
N ARG A 85 10.12 12.16 13.92
CA ARG A 85 9.27 13.35 14.00
C ARG A 85 7.92 13.15 13.35
N TRP A 86 7.88 12.40 12.22
CA TRP A 86 6.69 12.17 11.42
C TRP A 86 6.24 10.72 11.47
N LEU A 87 4.95 10.53 11.67
CA LEU A 87 4.26 9.26 11.46
C LEU A 87 3.31 9.42 10.27
N SER A 88 3.57 8.68 9.19
CA SER A 88 2.65 8.58 8.05
C SER A 88 1.73 7.38 8.19
N MET A 89 0.48 7.55 7.76
CA MET A 89 -0.57 6.52 7.80
C MET A 89 -1.37 6.54 6.51
N THR A 90 -1.69 5.37 5.97
CA THR A 90 -2.75 5.22 4.97
C THR A 90 -4.03 4.77 5.67
N ILE A 91 -5.15 5.35 5.30
CA ILE A 91 -6.47 5.03 5.85
C ILE A 91 -7.24 4.19 4.84
N ASP A 92 -7.77 3.06 5.31
CA ASP A 92 -8.64 2.19 4.53
C ASP A 92 -9.85 1.78 5.36
N ALA A 93 -10.96 2.47 5.12
CA ALA A 93 -12.20 2.33 5.86
C ALA A 93 -13.29 1.67 5.02
N GLN A 94 -14.31 1.17 5.68
CA GLN A 94 -15.49 0.60 5.04
C GLN A 94 -16.11 1.58 4.03
N HIS A 95 -16.43 1.10 2.84
CA HIS A 95 -16.95 1.88 1.72
C HIS A 95 -16.01 3.01 1.26
N GLN A 96 -14.72 2.92 1.58
CA GLN A 96 -13.69 3.92 1.27
C GLN A 96 -14.02 5.32 1.83
N THR A 97 -14.78 5.36 2.92
CA THR A 97 -15.19 6.62 3.55
C THR A 97 -14.02 7.22 4.33
N GLY A 98 -13.47 8.33 3.81
CA GLY A 98 -12.32 8.98 4.41
C GLY A 98 -10.99 8.29 4.16
N ASN A 99 -10.90 7.40 3.15
CA ASN A 99 -9.63 6.86 2.70
C ASN A 99 -8.68 7.98 2.31
N GLY A 100 -7.39 7.79 2.59
CA GLY A 100 -6.41 8.83 2.32
C GLY A 100 -5.04 8.57 2.93
N ILE A 101 -4.22 9.59 2.86
CA ILE A 101 -2.89 9.64 3.46
C ILE A 101 -2.88 10.72 4.53
N VAL A 102 -2.48 10.33 5.72
CA VAL A 102 -2.41 11.21 6.88
C VAL A 102 -0.97 11.26 7.40
N LEU A 103 -0.50 12.46 7.71
CA LEU A 103 0.80 12.74 8.29
C LEU A 103 0.62 13.36 9.67
N LEU A 104 1.20 12.75 10.69
CA LEU A 104 1.20 13.24 12.06
C LEU A 104 2.60 13.74 12.44
N GLU A 105 2.71 14.98 12.87
CA GLU A 105 3.88 15.47 13.60
C GLU A 105 3.70 15.06 15.06
N VAL A 106 4.43 14.03 15.49
CA VAL A 106 4.09 13.31 16.73
C VAL A 106 4.23 14.17 17.98
N ASP A 107 5.32 14.91 18.11
CA ASP A 107 5.56 15.75 19.29
C ASP A 107 4.64 16.98 19.37
N ALA A 108 4.24 17.54 18.23
CA ALA A 108 3.31 18.64 18.13
C ALA A 108 1.84 18.19 18.14
N SER A 109 1.58 16.88 18.05
CA SER A 109 0.23 16.31 17.85
C SER A 109 -0.54 16.96 16.69
N LYS A 110 0.19 17.41 15.65
CA LYS A 110 -0.38 18.10 14.50
C LYS A 110 -0.65 17.10 13.37
N LEU A 111 -1.93 16.86 13.11
CA LEU A 111 -2.39 16.00 12.03
C LEU A 111 -2.60 16.80 10.74
N ARG A 112 -2.17 16.25 9.61
CA ARG A 112 -2.31 16.83 8.28
C ARG A 112 -2.73 15.73 7.30
N THR A 113 -3.81 15.97 6.55
CA THR A 113 -4.20 15.09 5.43
C THR A 113 -3.42 15.53 4.19
N LEU A 114 -2.72 14.59 3.55
CA LEU A 114 -1.96 14.84 2.33
C LEU A 114 -2.81 14.60 1.07
N ASP A 115 -3.64 13.57 1.08
CA ASP A 115 -4.62 13.25 0.03
C ASP A 115 -5.82 12.51 0.64
N THR A 116 -6.98 12.66 0.02
CA THR A 116 -8.20 11.91 0.36
C THR A 116 -9.06 11.70 -0.86
N ASP A 117 -9.47 10.44 -1.09
CA ASP A 117 -10.32 10.06 -2.21
C ASP A 117 -11.00 8.71 -1.93
N LYS A 118 -11.99 8.34 -2.76
CA LYS A 118 -12.52 6.98 -2.83
C LYS A 118 -11.56 6.06 -3.56
N ALA A 119 -10.40 5.84 -2.97
CA ALA A 119 -9.30 5.07 -3.52
C ALA A 119 -8.68 4.18 -2.45
N GLU A 120 -7.88 3.23 -2.88
CA GLU A 120 -7.01 2.44 -2.02
C GLU A 120 -5.63 3.11 -1.96
N TYR A 121 -5.05 3.21 -0.77
CA TYR A 121 -3.71 3.75 -0.57
C TYR A 121 -2.81 2.66 0.00
N ARG A 122 -1.71 2.33 -0.72
CA ARG A 122 -0.78 1.26 -0.32
C ARG A 122 0.67 1.56 -0.75
N ARG A 123 1.59 0.72 -0.29
CA ARG A 123 3.03 0.86 -0.58
C ARG A 123 3.59 2.18 -0.07
N LEU A 124 3.17 2.56 1.14
CA LEU A 124 3.69 3.72 1.86
C LEU A 124 5.18 3.53 2.15
N ALA A 125 6.03 4.42 1.67
CA ALA A 125 7.47 4.33 1.86
C ALA A 125 8.11 5.69 2.08
N TRP A 126 8.95 5.77 3.11
CA TRP A 126 9.84 6.90 3.37
C TRP A 126 11.15 6.73 2.62
N THR A 127 11.80 7.83 2.27
CA THR A 127 13.22 7.84 1.93
C THR A 127 14.06 7.38 3.11
N GLN A 128 15.30 6.95 2.86
CA GLN A 128 16.22 6.57 3.93
C GLN A 128 16.48 7.74 4.88
N GLU A 129 16.56 8.98 4.38
CA GLU A 129 16.75 10.18 5.19
C GLU A 129 15.44 10.66 5.86
N GLY A 130 14.28 10.13 5.47
CA GLY A 130 13.00 10.41 6.09
C GLY A 130 12.42 11.79 5.77
N ASP A 131 12.81 12.36 4.65
CA ASP A 131 12.45 13.71 4.20
C ASP A 131 11.49 13.74 3.00
N ALA A 132 11.24 12.57 2.39
CA ALA A 132 10.24 12.40 1.35
C ALA A 132 9.48 11.08 1.55
N LEU A 133 8.26 11.05 1.02
CA LEU A 133 7.30 9.96 1.16
C LEU A 133 6.74 9.61 -0.21
N SER A 134 6.53 8.32 -0.47
CA SER A 134 5.83 7.84 -1.66
C SER A 134 4.70 6.88 -1.28
N VAL A 135 3.64 6.86 -2.10
CA VAL A 135 2.48 5.98 -1.90
C VAL A 135 1.78 5.74 -3.24
N LEU A 136 1.19 4.57 -3.41
CA LEU A 136 0.32 4.25 -4.54
C LEU A 136 -1.14 4.53 -4.18
N LYS A 137 -1.87 5.15 -5.13
CA LYS A 137 -3.29 5.42 -5.07
C LYS A 137 -3.99 4.55 -6.12
N GLY A 138 -4.78 3.58 -5.70
CA GLY A 138 -5.48 2.63 -6.57
C GLY A 138 -6.94 3.00 -6.76
N VAL A 139 -7.35 3.20 -8.01
CA VAL A 139 -8.73 3.56 -8.39
C VAL A 139 -9.35 2.42 -9.19
N LYS A 140 -10.61 2.09 -8.93
CA LYS A 140 -11.34 1.12 -9.74
C LYS A 140 -11.62 1.72 -11.12
N SER A 141 -11.44 0.91 -12.16
CA SER A 141 -11.78 1.25 -13.54
C SER A 141 -12.87 0.29 -14.04
N ASP A 142 -13.85 0.83 -14.78
CA ASP A 142 -14.89 -0.01 -15.39
C ASP A 142 -14.35 -0.80 -16.59
N ASP A 143 -13.30 -0.30 -17.24
CA ASP A 143 -12.69 -0.88 -18.44
C ASP A 143 -11.57 -1.90 -18.14
N HIS A 144 -11.16 -2.01 -16.87
CA HIS A 144 -10.05 -2.88 -16.46
C HIS A 144 -10.48 -3.86 -15.37
N GLU A 145 -9.92 -5.08 -15.40
CA GLU A 145 -10.17 -6.08 -14.37
C GLU A 145 -9.56 -5.69 -13.02
N LYS A 146 -8.40 -5.06 -13.07
CA LYS A 146 -7.63 -4.64 -11.89
C LYS A 146 -7.77 -3.15 -11.65
N LYS A 147 -7.51 -2.72 -10.42
CA LYS A 147 -7.38 -1.29 -10.09
C LYS A 147 -6.23 -0.68 -10.87
N LEU A 148 -6.42 0.53 -11.36
CA LEU A 148 -5.35 1.34 -11.91
C LEU A 148 -4.68 2.13 -10.79
N TYR A 149 -3.36 2.20 -10.81
CA TYR A 149 -2.61 2.89 -9.77
C TYR A 149 -1.96 4.16 -10.28
N GLU A 150 -2.10 5.21 -9.50
CA GLU A 150 -1.37 6.46 -9.59
C GLU A 150 -0.27 6.49 -8.53
N LEU A 151 0.79 7.26 -8.74
CA LEU A 151 1.87 7.40 -7.78
C LEU A 151 1.92 8.82 -7.25
N LEU A 152 1.86 8.93 -5.92
CA LEU A 152 1.98 10.18 -5.18
C LEU A 152 3.33 10.20 -4.46
N GLY A 153 4.16 11.19 -4.78
CA GLY A 153 5.44 11.43 -4.12
C GLY A 153 5.43 12.79 -3.44
N TYR A 154 5.66 12.81 -2.13
CA TYR A 154 5.67 14.04 -1.33
C TYR A 154 7.07 14.33 -0.84
N HIS A 155 7.49 15.58 -0.98
CA HIS A 155 8.73 16.09 -0.40
C HIS A 155 8.54 17.50 0.18
N HIS A 156 9.55 18.04 0.86
CA HIS A 156 9.43 19.29 1.64
C HIS A 156 8.27 19.28 2.63
N LEU A 157 8.20 18.19 3.41
CA LEU A 157 7.09 17.93 4.34
C LEU A 157 7.02 18.94 5.49
N ASP A 158 8.11 19.65 5.77
CA ASP A 158 8.16 20.74 6.75
C ASP A 158 7.44 22.01 6.29
N ALA A 159 7.22 22.19 5.00
CA ALA A 159 6.49 23.32 4.46
C ALA A 159 5.00 23.23 4.81
N ASP A 160 4.31 24.37 4.84
CA ASP A 160 2.86 24.43 5.05
C ASP A 160 2.11 23.61 3.98
N LYS A 161 2.61 23.62 2.76
CA LYS A 161 2.16 22.76 1.65
C LYS A 161 3.35 21.94 1.15
N PRO A 162 3.38 20.64 1.41
CA PRO A 162 4.35 19.73 0.81
C PRO A 162 4.28 19.81 -0.70
N GLN A 163 5.41 19.63 -1.35
CA GLN A 163 5.43 19.50 -2.81
C GLN A 163 4.99 18.08 -3.20
N LEU A 164 4.11 17.99 -4.18
CA LEU A 164 3.56 16.75 -4.69
C LEU A 164 4.05 16.48 -6.12
N LEU A 165 4.71 15.35 -6.31
CA LEU A 165 4.92 14.73 -7.61
C LEU A 165 3.80 13.71 -7.84
N HIS A 166 2.88 14.00 -8.75
CA HIS A 166 1.75 13.13 -9.07
C HIS A 166 1.93 12.51 -10.45
N ILE A 167 2.06 11.19 -10.51
CA ILE A 167 2.21 10.44 -11.76
C ILE A 167 0.90 9.69 -12.02
N VAL A 168 0.21 10.10 -13.08
CA VAL A 168 -1.00 9.48 -13.61
C VAL A 168 -0.63 8.77 -14.91
N PRO A 169 -0.69 7.44 -15.02
CA PRO A 169 -0.22 6.69 -16.17
C PRO A 169 -0.76 7.19 -17.51
N GLU A 170 -2.06 7.47 -17.57
CA GLU A 170 -2.73 7.90 -18.81
C GLU A 170 -2.28 9.30 -19.29
N LYS A 171 -1.65 10.08 -18.41
CA LYS A 171 -1.15 11.44 -18.71
C LYS A 171 0.36 11.49 -18.90
N ASP A 172 1.05 10.37 -18.69
CA ASP A 172 2.51 10.29 -18.75
C ASP A 172 2.96 9.63 -20.05
N ALA A 173 3.48 10.42 -20.99
CA ALA A 173 3.95 9.94 -22.29
C ALA A 173 5.09 8.90 -22.22
N GLY A 174 5.74 8.74 -21.07
CA GLY A 174 6.76 7.71 -20.84
C GLY A 174 6.19 6.36 -20.42
N ILE A 175 4.89 6.29 -20.16
CA ILE A 175 4.17 5.05 -19.81
C ILE A 175 3.30 4.65 -20.99
N PRO A 176 3.46 3.43 -21.56
CA PRO A 176 2.60 2.96 -22.65
C PRO A 176 1.13 2.89 -22.24
N GLU A 177 0.21 3.18 -23.18
CA GLU A 177 -1.24 3.21 -22.93
C GLU A 177 -1.82 1.90 -22.36
N SER A 178 -1.17 0.76 -22.67
CA SER A 178 -1.60 -0.56 -22.15
C SER A 178 -1.09 -0.83 -20.73
N MET A 179 -0.28 0.05 -20.16
CA MET A 179 0.38 -0.19 -18.88
C MET A 179 -0.10 0.77 -17.80
N THR A 180 -0.03 0.30 -16.57
CA THR A 180 -0.29 1.08 -15.36
C THR A 180 0.82 0.87 -14.33
N ILE A 181 0.83 1.67 -13.27
CA ILE A 181 1.79 1.51 -12.18
C ILE A 181 1.49 0.21 -11.43
N SER A 182 2.54 -0.56 -11.17
CA SER A 182 2.42 -1.87 -10.54
C SER A 182 2.33 -1.76 -9.02
N PRO A 183 1.29 -2.34 -8.38
CA PRO A 183 1.21 -2.42 -6.92
C PRO A 183 2.21 -3.43 -6.31
N ASN A 184 2.88 -4.24 -7.16
CA ASN A 184 3.80 -5.27 -6.70
C ASN A 184 5.19 -4.72 -6.33
N ARG A 185 5.49 -3.46 -6.73
CA ARG A 185 6.74 -2.79 -6.40
C ARG A 185 6.47 -1.52 -5.60
N THR A 186 7.12 -1.42 -4.44
CA THR A 186 7.10 -0.20 -3.63
C THR A 186 7.89 0.89 -4.33
N PRO A 187 7.29 2.07 -4.58
CA PRO A 187 8.00 3.20 -5.16
C PRO A 187 9.10 3.71 -4.22
N GLN A 188 10.21 4.16 -4.79
CA GLN A 188 11.35 4.63 -4.03
C GLN A 188 11.93 5.90 -4.64
N TRP A 189 12.11 6.94 -3.82
CA TRP A 189 12.87 8.11 -4.21
C TRP A 189 14.34 7.76 -4.36
N THR A 190 15.02 8.42 -5.30
CA THR A 190 16.49 8.44 -5.32
C THR A 190 17.02 9.21 -4.12
N ASP A 191 18.25 8.93 -3.70
CA ASP A 191 18.85 9.55 -2.51
C ASP A 191 18.90 11.09 -2.61
N ASP A 192 19.15 11.60 -3.82
CA ASP A 192 19.17 13.02 -4.13
C ASP A 192 17.79 13.62 -4.44
N ARG A 193 16.71 12.81 -4.44
CA ARG A 193 15.34 13.17 -4.80
C ARG A 193 15.16 13.71 -6.22
N SER A 194 16.15 13.52 -7.07
CA SER A 194 16.06 13.86 -8.50
C SER A 194 15.11 12.96 -9.28
N GLY A 195 14.73 11.81 -8.72
CA GLY A 195 13.83 10.88 -9.35
C GLY A 195 13.05 9.99 -8.39
N LEU A 196 11.96 9.44 -8.88
CA LEU A 196 11.12 8.45 -8.21
C LEU A 196 11.06 7.18 -9.05
N VAL A 197 11.58 6.08 -8.50
CA VAL A 197 11.66 4.76 -9.13
C VAL A 197 10.42 3.95 -8.78
N PHE A 198 9.80 3.33 -9.79
CA PHE A 198 8.58 2.54 -9.61
C PHE A 198 8.48 1.43 -10.67
N GLY A 199 7.52 0.54 -10.51
CA GLY A 199 7.22 -0.52 -11.48
C GLY A 199 6.02 -0.18 -12.33
N ILE A 200 5.99 -0.64 -13.59
CA ILE A 200 4.79 -0.65 -14.43
C ILE A 200 4.50 -2.08 -14.90
N HIS A 201 3.23 -2.38 -15.12
CA HIS A 201 2.77 -3.67 -15.63
C HIS A 201 1.56 -3.49 -16.55
N ASP A 202 1.18 -4.56 -17.25
CA ASP A 202 -0.01 -4.55 -18.11
C ASP A 202 -1.26 -4.27 -17.27
N ALA A 203 -2.07 -3.31 -17.72
CA ALA A 203 -3.30 -2.90 -17.02
C ALA A 203 -4.41 -3.96 -17.08
N GLY A 204 -4.38 -4.88 -18.08
CA GLY A 204 -5.42 -5.90 -18.29
C GLY A 204 -6.76 -5.27 -18.63
N LYS A 205 -7.06 -5.10 -19.91
CA LYS A 205 -8.40 -4.63 -20.35
C LYS A 205 -9.40 -5.77 -20.18
N LYS A 206 -10.61 -5.45 -19.69
CA LYS A 206 -11.73 -6.40 -19.71
C LYS A 206 -12.05 -6.76 -21.16
N GLU A 207 -12.12 -8.03 -21.46
CA GLU A 207 -12.68 -8.47 -22.74
C GLU A 207 -14.17 -8.13 -22.75
N THR A 208 -14.58 -7.22 -23.60
CA THR A 208 -16.00 -7.04 -23.93
C THR A 208 -16.47 -8.32 -24.60
N LYS A 209 -17.24 -9.16 -23.88
CA LYS A 209 -17.97 -10.25 -24.51
C LYS A 209 -18.81 -9.63 -25.62
N LYS A 210 -18.45 -9.87 -26.88
CA LYS A 210 -19.35 -9.60 -27.99
C LYS A 210 -20.57 -10.47 -27.76
N ASP A 211 -21.74 -9.84 -27.72
CA ASP A 211 -23.04 -10.50 -27.75
C ASP A 211 -23.11 -11.35 -29.01
N GLU A 212 -22.79 -12.63 -28.91
CA GLU A 212 -23.25 -13.67 -29.81
C GLU A 212 -24.19 -14.53 -28.96
N ASP A 213 -25.47 -14.44 -29.30
CA ASP A 213 -26.63 -15.22 -28.90
C ASP A 213 -26.33 -16.40 -27.95
N ALA A 214 -26.67 -16.26 -26.67
CA ALA A 214 -26.84 -17.38 -25.77
C ALA A 214 -28.09 -17.19 -24.93
N GLU A 215 -29.06 -18.04 -25.21
CA GLU A 215 -30.27 -18.27 -24.46
C GLU A 215 -30.03 -18.37 -22.95
N GLU A 216 -30.98 -17.81 -22.24
CA GLU A 216 -31.09 -17.88 -20.77
C GLU A 216 -30.94 -19.31 -20.22
N THR A 217 -29.98 -19.49 -19.36
CA THR A 217 -30.07 -20.48 -18.29
C THR A 217 -29.72 -19.81 -16.95
N LYS A 218 -30.75 -19.62 -16.15
CA LYS A 218 -30.65 -19.26 -14.74
C LYS A 218 -30.01 -20.43 -14.00
N GLU A 219 -29.06 -20.15 -13.14
CA GLU A 219 -29.01 -20.53 -11.72
C GLU A 219 -27.57 -20.48 -11.20
N GLY A 220 -27.45 -19.82 -10.05
CA GLY A 220 -26.23 -19.55 -9.29
C GLY A 220 -25.32 -20.78 -9.13
N GLN A 221 -24.14 -20.62 -9.66
CA GLN A 221 -22.95 -21.32 -9.22
C GLN A 221 -21.83 -20.30 -9.11
N ALA A 222 -21.17 -20.28 -7.95
CA ALA A 222 -19.87 -19.64 -7.82
C ALA A 222 -19.01 -20.18 -8.96
N ASP A 223 -18.42 -19.28 -9.76
CA ASP A 223 -17.40 -19.62 -10.74
C ASP A 223 -16.21 -20.23 -9.97
N ASP A 224 -16.24 -21.54 -9.79
CA ASP A 224 -15.01 -22.31 -9.59
C ASP A 224 -14.24 -22.15 -10.90
N GLU A 225 -13.28 -21.20 -10.93
CA GLU A 225 -12.28 -21.15 -12.01
C GLU A 225 -11.69 -22.55 -12.13
N ALA A 226 -11.99 -23.22 -13.24
CA ALA A 226 -11.46 -24.54 -13.50
C ALA A 226 -9.92 -24.42 -13.49
N ASP A 227 -9.28 -25.08 -12.53
CA ASP A 227 -7.82 -25.13 -12.39
C ASP A 227 -7.23 -26.03 -13.52
N VAL A 228 -7.36 -25.53 -14.76
CA VAL A 228 -6.88 -26.21 -15.95
C VAL A 228 -5.57 -25.63 -16.39
N VAL A 229 -4.50 -26.39 -16.24
CA VAL A 229 -3.18 -26.01 -16.76
C VAL A 229 -3.06 -26.55 -18.19
N VAL A 230 -3.09 -25.65 -19.17
CA VAL A 230 -2.85 -26.01 -20.59
C VAL A 230 -1.37 -25.85 -20.88
N TRP A 231 -0.73 -26.95 -21.25
CA TRP A 231 0.67 -26.97 -21.63
C TRP A 231 0.81 -27.30 -23.14
N HIS A 232 1.71 -26.56 -23.81
CA HIS A 232 2.02 -26.79 -25.21
C HIS A 232 3.50 -27.19 -25.38
N TRP A 233 3.79 -28.10 -26.26
CA TRP A 233 5.14 -28.63 -26.48
C TRP A 233 6.14 -27.55 -27.00
N GLU A 234 5.65 -26.46 -27.58
CA GLU A 234 6.45 -25.29 -28.01
C GLU A 234 6.70 -24.26 -26.90
N ASP A 235 6.15 -24.48 -25.71
CA ASP A 235 6.38 -23.56 -24.60
C ASP A 235 7.87 -23.51 -24.25
N LYS A 236 8.40 -22.29 -24.10
CA LYS A 236 9.81 -22.07 -23.79
C LYS A 236 10.24 -22.57 -22.41
N ARG A 237 9.29 -22.84 -21.53
CA ARG A 237 9.53 -23.31 -20.16
C ARG A 237 8.76 -24.61 -19.93
N LEU A 238 9.35 -25.51 -19.17
CA LEU A 238 8.66 -26.73 -18.72
C LEU A 238 7.50 -26.36 -17.79
N GLN A 239 6.43 -27.15 -17.79
CA GLN A 239 5.25 -26.96 -16.94
C GLN A 239 5.64 -26.80 -15.46
N SER A 240 6.52 -27.63 -14.94
CA SER A 240 7.02 -27.51 -13.56
C SER A 240 7.74 -26.18 -13.28
N GLN A 241 8.44 -25.61 -14.25
CA GLN A 241 9.06 -24.29 -14.12
C GLN A 241 8.02 -23.18 -14.17
N GLN A 242 7.01 -23.30 -15.04
CA GLN A 242 5.90 -22.36 -15.11
C GLN A 242 5.16 -22.28 -13.77
N GLN A 243 4.83 -23.43 -13.17
CA GLN A 243 4.17 -23.50 -11.86
C GLN A 243 4.99 -22.87 -10.73
N VAL A 244 6.31 -23.14 -10.69
CA VAL A 244 7.20 -22.54 -9.66
C VAL A 244 7.36 -21.03 -9.86
N GLN A 245 7.35 -20.55 -11.10
CA GLN A 245 7.57 -19.15 -11.44
C GLN A 245 6.27 -18.33 -11.56
N GLU A 246 5.11 -18.96 -11.50
CA GLU A 246 3.80 -18.32 -11.68
C GLU A 246 3.63 -17.08 -10.78
N SER A 247 3.97 -17.18 -9.49
CA SER A 247 3.86 -16.06 -8.56
C SER A 247 4.81 -14.90 -8.90
N GLN A 248 6.00 -15.22 -9.43
CA GLN A 248 6.98 -14.22 -9.89
C GLN A 248 6.52 -13.55 -11.19
N ASP A 249 5.98 -14.35 -12.13
CA ASP A 249 5.46 -13.84 -13.40
C ASP A 249 4.23 -12.95 -13.17
N LYS A 250 3.32 -13.33 -12.27
CA LYS A 250 2.16 -12.50 -11.86
C LYS A 250 2.55 -11.19 -11.17
N SER A 251 3.70 -11.17 -10.49
CA SER A 251 4.21 -9.98 -9.78
C SER A 251 5.25 -9.19 -10.59
N PHE A 252 5.57 -9.63 -11.80
CA PHE A 252 6.56 -8.98 -12.64
C PHE A 252 6.16 -7.53 -12.97
N SER A 253 7.15 -6.64 -12.95
CA SER A 253 6.98 -5.24 -13.34
C SER A 253 8.22 -4.71 -14.03
N TYR A 254 8.04 -3.92 -15.06
CA TYR A 254 9.12 -3.17 -15.69
C TYR A 254 9.50 -1.99 -14.82
N LEU A 255 10.79 -1.72 -14.70
CA LEU A 255 11.29 -0.63 -13.90
C LEU A 255 11.24 0.68 -14.67
N CYS A 256 10.75 1.72 -14.02
CA CYS A 256 10.72 3.09 -14.53
C CYS A 256 11.28 4.06 -13.50
N ILE A 257 11.78 5.20 -13.99
CA ILE A 257 12.14 6.35 -13.17
C ILE A 257 11.47 7.60 -13.72
N ARG A 258 10.82 8.38 -12.85
CA ARG A 258 10.33 9.73 -13.14
C ARG A 258 11.35 10.73 -12.64
N GLN A 259 11.96 11.47 -13.55
CA GLN A 259 12.83 12.59 -13.21
C GLN A 259 12.00 13.79 -12.77
N THR A 260 12.34 14.37 -11.61
CA THR A 260 11.57 15.47 -11.01
C THR A 260 11.68 16.77 -11.79
N GLU A 261 12.91 17.17 -12.18
CA GLU A 261 13.15 18.41 -12.91
C GLU A 261 12.73 18.35 -14.38
N ALA A 262 13.01 17.26 -15.06
CA ALA A 262 12.70 17.08 -16.46
C ALA A 262 11.22 16.68 -16.70
N GLU A 263 10.50 16.37 -15.66
CA GLU A 263 9.12 15.83 -15.70
C GLU A 263 8.95 14.68 -16.71
N LYS A 264 10.00 13.87 -16.87
CA LYS A 264 10.05 12.80 -17.85
C LYS A 264 10.15 11.44 -17.19
N THR A 265 9.32 10.50 -17.64
CA THR A 265 9.42 9.09 -17.24
C THR A 265 10.27 8.32 -18.25
N LEU A 266 11.22 7.56 -17.73
CA LEU A 266 12.10 6.69 -18.51
C LEU A 266 11.91 5.25 -18.04
N ARG A 267 11.80 4.32 -18.97
CA ARG A 267 11.87 2.88 -18.70
C ARG A 267 13.33 2.47 -18.64
N LEU A 268 13.71 1.73 -17.57
CA LEU A 268 15.07 1.24 -17.34
C LEU A 268 15.30 -0.16 -17.89
#